data_dd55202a1c41e8bb211960f04a1aaa53
#
_entry.id   dd55202a1c41e8bb211960f04a1aaa53
#
_cell.length_a   1.000
_cell.length_b   1.000
_cell.length_c   1.000
_cell.angle_alpha   90.00
_cell.angle_beta   90.00
_cell.angle_gamma   90.00
#
_symmetry.space_group_name_H-M   'P 1'
#
loop_
_entity.id
_entity.type
_entity.pdbx_description
1 polymer ?
#
loop_
_entity_poly.entity_id
_entity_poly.type
_entity_poly.pdbx_seq_one_letter_code
_entity_poly.pdbx_strand_id
1 'polypeptide(L)'
;MSQTTMLDAVKIQARAVIPIVKALEREIGKARTHALVGDAIAQDYANRQSRRIAARNIHPADGKTENVFPVESHVVDHTPTTFGVDMTTCKFAQYFREIGEPEIGALLTCGVDFANEALLRPDWKFERTQTLMQGAPHCDFRWRLRRTEPTS
;
A
#
# COMPACT_ATOMS: atom_id res chain seq x y z
N MET A 1 -4.56 18.12 22.39
CA MET A 1 -5.04 17.88 21.01
C MET A 1 -4.79 16.42 20.68
N SER A 2 -5.82 15.64 20.38
CA SER A 2 -5.65 14.24 19.96
C SER A 2 -4.96 14.23 18.59
N GLN A 3 -3.86 13.49 18.47
CA GLN A 3 -3.20 13.30 17.15
C GLN A 3 -4.12 12.50 16.24
N THR A 4 -4.35 13.00 15.03
CA THR A 4 -5.11 12.29 14.00
C THR A 4 -4.37 10.99 13.66
N THR A 5 -5.03 9.85 13.85
CA THR A 5 -4.44 8.55 13.50
C THR A 5 -4.34 8.40 11.97
N MET A 6 -3.50 7.46 11.50
CA MET A 6 -3.43 7.14 10.08
C MET A 6 -4.78 6.67 9.53
N LEU A 7 -5.54 5.91 10.31
CA LEU A 7 -6.89 5.47 9.96
C LEU A 7 -7.85 6.65 9.82
N ASP A 8 -7.79 7.63 10.73
CA ASP A 8 -8.64 8.83 10.66
C ASP A 8 -8.33 9.66 9.41
N ALA A 9 -7.03 9.81 9.08
CA ALA A 9 -6.61 10.48 7.85
C ALA A 9 -7.18 9.79 6.61
N VAL A 10 -7.11 8.47 6.53
CA VAL A 10 -7.68 7.69 5.43
C VAL A 10 -9.21 7.83 5.37
N LYS A 11 -9.90 7.81 6.50
CA LYS A 11 -11.36 8.04 6.56
C LYS A 11 -11.75 9.44 6.04
N ILE A 12 -10.98 10.46 6.37
CA ILE A 12 -11.20 11.83 5.88
C ILE A 12 -11.01 11.87 4.36
N GLN A 13 -9.93 11.29 3.85
CA GLN A 13 -9.67 11.21 2.41
C GLN A 13 -10.78 10.44 1.68
N ALA A 14 -11.22 9.31 2.22
CA ALA A 14 -12.27 8.48 1.63
C ALA A 14 -13.58 9.26 1.42
N ARG A 15 -13.97 10.10 2.38
CA ARG A 15 -15.19 10.94 2.28
C ARG A 15 -15.19 11.86 1.07
N ALA A 16 -14.01 12.37 0.68
CA ALA A 16 -13.87 13.23 -0.50
C ALA A 16 -13.69 12.44 -1.79
N VAL A 17 -12.91 11.36 -1.75
CA VAL A 17 -12.52 10.60 -2.93
C VAL A 17 -13.61 9.67 -3.43
N ILE A 18 -14.35 8.99 -2.54
CA ILE A 18 -15.41 8.04 -2.93
C ILE A 18 -16.43 8.66 -3.88
N PRO A 19 -17.07 9.80 -3.58
CA PRO A 19 -18.06 10.39 -4.49
C PRO A 19 -17.46 10.81 -5.84
N ILE A 20 -16.20 11.23 -5.88
CA ILE A 20 -15.50 11.60 -7.12
C ILE A 20 -15.26 10.34 -7.97
N VAL A 21 -14.75 9.27 -7.37
CA VAL A 21 -14.53 7.99 -8.07
C VAL A 21 -15.85 7.44 -8.61
N LYS A 22 -16.92 7.45 -7.80
CA LYS A 22 -18.25 7.02 -8.23
C LYS A 22 -18.80 7.84 -9.40
N ALA A 23 -18.56 9.14 -9.43
CA ALA A 23 -18.94 9.98 -10.55
C ALA A 23 -18.17 9.60 -11.82
N LEU A 24 -16.85 9.41 -11.71
CA LEU A 24 -16.01 8.99 -12.83
C LEU A 24 -16.37 7.59 -13.34
N GLU A 25 -16.70 6.65 -12.43
CA GLU A 25 -17.17 5.30 -12.82
C GLU A 25 -18.42 5.38 -13.73
N ARG A 26 -19.34 6.30 -13.47
CA ARG A 26 -20.53 6.50 -14.31
C ARG A 26 -20.20 7.11 -15.67
N GLU A 27 -19.22 8.00 -15.74
CA GLU A 27 -18.87 8.74 -16.96
C GLU A 27 -17.97 7.95 -17.91
N ILE A 28 -16.93 7.31 -17.39
CA ILE A 28 -15.88 6.67 -18.19
C ILE A 28 -15.73 5.16 -17.93
N GLY A 29 -16.58 4.60 -17.09
CA GLY A 29 -16.57 3.18 -16.71
C GLY A 29 -15.58 2.84 -15.60
N LYS A 30 -15.90 1.81 -14.84
CA LYS A 30 -15.18 1.40 -13.62
C LYS A 30 -13.71 1.05 -13.88
N ALA A 31 -13.42 0.20 -14.86
CA ALA A 31 -12.07 -0.25 -15.12
C ALA A 31 -11.12 0.91 -15.46
N ARG A 32 -11.56 1.84 -16.31
CA ARG A 32 -10.77 3.00 -16.69
C ARG A 32 -10.59 3.98 -15.53
N THR A 33 -11.64 4.20 -14.76
CA THR A 33 -11.57 5.05 -13.55
C THR A 33 -10.57 4.49 -12.56
N HIS A 34 -10.66 3.20 -12.23
CA HIS A 34 -9.77 2.57 -11.27
C HIS A 34 -8.31 2.58 -11.72
N ALA A 35 -8.03 2.35 -13.00
CA ALA A 35 -6.67 2.48 -13.54
C ALA A 35 -6.13 3.91 -13.36
N LEU A 36 -6.86 4.92 -13.84
CA LEU A 36 -6.43 6.31 -13.76
C LEU A 36 -6.24 6.81 -12.32
N VAL A 37 -7.20 6.53 -11.45
CA VAL A 37 -7.17 6.97 -10.04
C VAL A 37 -6.07 6.24 -9.28
N GLY A 38 -5.95 4.92 -9.46
CA GLY A 38 -4.92 4.11 -8.83
C GLY A 38 -3.51 4.57 -9.21
N ASP A 39 -3.25 4.78 -10.49
CA ASP A 39 -1.97 5.29 -11.00
C ASP A 39 -1.64 6.68 -10.43
N ALA A 40 -2.62 7.59 -10.44
CA ALA A 40 -2.44 8.94 -9.91
C ALA A 40 -2.10 8.95 -8.42
N ILE A 41 -2.79 8.13 -7.61
CA ILE A 41 -2.55 8.01 -6.17
C ILE A 41 -1.18 7.37 -5.91
N ALA A 42 -0.84 6.28 -6.61
CA ALA A 42 0.44 5.60 -6.45
C ALA A 42 1.62 6.53 -6.80
N GLN A 43 1.50 7.29 -7.90
CA GLN A 43 2.53 8.23 -8.33
C GLN A 43 2.70 9.39 -7.35
N ASP A 44 1.61 10.00 -6.87
CA ASP A 44 1.68 11.07 -5.86
C ASP A 44 2.27 10.56 -4.55
N TYR A 45 1.90 9.35 -4.11
CA TYR A 45 2.48 8.71 -2.94
C TYR A 45 3.99 8.50 -3.10
N ALA A 46 4.44 7.95 -4.23
CA ALA A 46 5.85 7.77 -4.55
C ALA A 46 6.62 9.09 -4.52
N ASN A 47 6.07 10.15 -5.12
CA ASN A 47 6.69 11.48 -5.12
C ASN A 47 6.81 12.08 -3.72
N ARG A 48 5.80 11.91 -2.87
CA ARG A 48 5.85 12.37 -1.47
C ARG A 48 6.86 11.59 -0.63
N GLN A 49 6.93 10.27 -0.80
CA GLN A 49 7.90 9.43 -0.10
C GLN A 49 9.34 9.75 -0.53
N SER A 50 9.61 9.91 -1.83
CA SER A 50 10.93 10.30 -2.34
C SER A 50 11.41 11.61 -1.73
N ARG A 51 10.53 12.61 -1.63
CA ARG A 51 10.86 13.89 -0.96
C ARG A 51 11.13 13.73 0.53
N ARG A 52 10.39 12.87 1.24
CA ARG A 52 10.61 12.59 2.66
C ARG A 52 11.94 11.88 2.90
N ILE A 53 12.26 10.89 2.08
CA ILE A 53 13.54 10.17 2.13
C ILE A 53 14.69 11.15 1.91
N ALA A 54 14.64 11.97 0.87
CA ALA A 54 15.64 12.96 0.57
C ALA A 54 15.82 14.02 1.70
N ALA A 55 14.70 14.51 2.28
CA ALA A 55 14.74 15.53 3.32
C ALA A 55 15.27 15.02 4.67
N ARG A 56 15.11 13.74 4.98
CA ARG A 56 15.51 13.14 6.26
C ARG A 56 16.82 12.36 6.21
N ASN A 57 17.42 12.24 5.04
CA ASN A 57 18.60 11.37 4.81
C ASN A 57 18.40 9.95 5.39
N ILE A 58 17.16 9.43 5.29
CA ILE A 58 16.78 8.11 5.80
C ILE A 58 17.27 7.09 4.80
N HIS A 59 18.11 6.16 5.26
CA HIS A 59 18.44 5.00 4.45
C HIS A 59 17.24 4.01 4.48
N PRO A 60 16.75 3.55 3.32
CA PRO A 60 15.60 2.64 3.26
C PRO A 60 15.76 1.36 4.08
N ALA A 61 17.00 0.92 4.30
CA ALA A 61 17.34 -0.28 5.07
C ALA A 61 17.22 -0.13 6.60
N ASP A 62 17.03 1.07 7.14
CA ASP A 62 17.06 1.29 8.59
C ASP A 62 15.83 0.76 9.34
N GLY A 63 14.80 0.28 8.63
CA GLY A 63 13.69 -0.51 9.17
C GLY A 63 12.83 0.16 10.25
N LYS A 64 13.19 1.35 10.69
CA LYS A 64 12.48 2.10 11.74
C LYS A 64 11.39 2.94 11.14
N THR A 65 10.27 2.32 10.84
CA THR A 65 9.04 3.08 10.64
C THR A 65 8.37 3.26 11.99
N GLU A 66 8.41 4.47 12.54
CA GLU A 66 7.63 4.85 13.73
C GLU A 66 6.11 4.89 13.47
N ASN A 67 5.69 4.54 12.27
CA ASN A 67 4.29 4.47 11.90
C ASN A 67 3.72 3.12 12.33
N VAL A 68 2.98 3.14 13.41
CA VAL A 68 2.14 2.00 13.83
C VAL A 68 1.02 1.88 12.77
N PHE A 69 1.25 1.05 11.77
CA PHE A 69 0.19 0.64 10.86
C PHE A 69 -0.87 -0.11 11.67
N PRO A 70 -2.15 0.15 11.44
CA PRO A 70 -3.24 -0.53 12.15
C PRO A 70 -3.45 -1.95 11.59
N VAL A 71 -2.41 -2.76 11.63
CA VAL A 71 -2.34 -4.12 11.10
C VAL A 71 -1.67 -5.05 12.12
N GLU A 72 -2.08 -6.32 12.12
CA GLU A 72 -1.37 -7.41 12.78
C GLU A 72 -0.77 -8.31 11.70
N SER A 73 0.41 -8.82 11.95
CA SER A 73 1.15 -9.62 10.98
C SER A 73 2.04 -10.66 11.66
N HIS A 74 2.40 -11.70 10.93
CA HIS A 74 3.42 -12.66 11.34
C HIS A 74 4.34 -12.99 10.16
N VAL A 75 5.62 -13.23 10.49
CA VAL A 75 6.64 -13.64 9.52
C VAL A 75 6.44 -15.11 9.19
N VAL A 76 6.36 -15.42 7.89
CA VAL A 76 6.19 -16.79 7.37
C VAL A 76 7.41 -17.31 6.62
N ASP A 77 8.32 -16.42 6.22
CA ASP A 77 9.58 -16.75 5.57
C ASP A 77 10.63 -15.69 5.89
N HIS A 78 11.86 -16.13 6.19
CA HIS A 78 13.00 -15.23 6.43
C HIS A 78 14.32 -15.92 6.14
N THR A 79 14.90 -15.61 5.00
CA THR A 79 16.23 -16.05 4.58
C THR A 79 17.06 -14.84 4.12
N PRO A 80 18.35 -14.99 3.83
CA PRO A 80 19.15 -13.88 3.27
C PRO A 80 18.63 -13.32 1.93
N THR A 81 17.81 -14.07 1.20
CA THR A 81 17.33 -13.71 -0.14
C THR A 81 15.80 -13.69 -0.28
N THR A 82 15.08 -14.10 0.75
CA THR A 82 13.62 -14.09 0.77
C THR A 82 13.10 -13.57 2.10
N PHE A 83 11.94 -12.89 2.04
CA PHE A 83 11.20 -12.45 3.23
C PHE A 83 9.71 -12.56 2.96
N GLY A 84 8.95 -13.08 3.89
CA GLY A 84 7.50 -13.27 3.76
C GLY A 84 6.79 -12.87 5.03
N VAL A 85 5.70 -12.09 4.88
CA VAL A 85 4.83 -11.67 5.97
C VAL A 85 3.37 -11.85 5.55
N ASP A 86 2.59 -12.47 6.42
CA ASP A 86 1.15 -12.51 6.32
C ASP A 86 0.53 -11.45 7.22
N MET A 87 -0.20 -10.50 6.65
CA MET A 87 -1.00 -9.52 7.39
C MET A 87 -2.35 -10.14 7.69
N THR A 88 -2.65 -10.40 8.96
CA THR A 88 -3.85 -11.12 9.40
C THR A 88 -5.00 -10.23 9.81
N THR A 89 -4.71 -8.97 10.18
CA THR A 89 -5.73 -7.94 10.41
C THR A 89 -5.32 -6.64 9.73
N CYS A 90 -6.31 -5.86 9.29
CA CYS A 90 -6.09 -4.54 8.71
C CYS A 90 -7.33 -3.67 8.95
N LYS A 91 -7.19 -2.62 9.75
CA LYS A 91 -8.30 -1.70 10.05
C LYS A 91 -8.75 -0.89 8.83
N PHE A 92 -7.87 -0.67 7.84
CA PHE A 92 -8.27 -0.08 6.57
C PHE A 92 -9.24 -1.02 5.82
N ALA A 93 -8.89 -2.29 5.70
CA ALA A 93 -9.74 -3.29 5.07
C ALA A 93 -11.09 -3.42 5.79
N GLN A 94 -11.09 -3.47 7.12
CA GLN A 94 -12.32 -3.49 7.90
C GLN A 94 -13.20 -2.29 7.57
N TYR A 95 -12.68 -1.08 7.65
CA TYR A 95 -13.44 0.15 7.37
C TYR A 95 -14.03 0.18 5.96
N PHE A 96 -13.23 -0.06 4.93
CA PHE A 96 -13.71 0.01 3.56
C PHE A 96 -14.70 -1.10 3.21
N ARG A 97 -14.57 -2.27 3.80
CA ARG A 97 -15.55 -3.35 3.65
C ARG A 97 -16.85 -3.06 4.39
N GLU A 98 -16.79 -2.48 5.58
CA GLU A 98 -17.97 -2.05 6.34
C GLU A 98 -18.80 -1.02 5.60
N ILE A 99 -18.17 -0.07 4.92
CA ILE A 99 -18.87 0.95 4.13
C ILE A 99 -19.21 0.49 2.70
N GLY A 100 -18.88 -0.77 2.33
CA GLY A 100 -19.20 -1.34 1.02
C GLY A 100 -18.34 -0.85 -0.14
N GLU A 101 -17.15 -0.27 0.13
CA GLU A 101 -16.27 0.31 -0.89
C GLU A 101 -14.85 -0.30 -0.89
N PRO A 102 -14.69 -1.63 -0.83
CA PRO A 102 -13.37 -2.26 -0.74
C PRO A 102 -12.49 -2.00 -1.97
N GLU A 103 -13.06 -1.85 -3.15
CA GLU A 103 -12.30 -1.59 -4.37
C GLU A 103 -11.69 -0.19 -4.36
N ILE A 104 -12.45 0.83 -3.93
CA ILE A 104 -11.91 2.19 -3.75
C ILE A 104 -10.91 2.20 -2.60
N GLY A 105 -11.17 1.46 -1.53
CA GLY A 105 -10.21 1.25 -0.44
C GLY A 105 -8.88 0.70 -0.93
N ALA A 106 -8.91 -0.26 -1.86
CA ALA A 106 -7.70 -0.80 -2.47
C ALA A 106 -6.90 0.27 -3.24
N LEU A 107 -7.57 1.17 -3.98
CA LEU A 107 -6.89 2.28 -4.67
C LEU A 107 -6.20 3.22 -3.69
N LEU A 108 -6.86 3.55 -2.57
CA LEU A 108 -6.37 4.52 -1.59
C LEU A 108 -5.26 3.97 -0.68
N THR A 109 -5.22 2.68 -0.43
CA THR A 109 -4.33 2.07 0.58
C THR A 109 -3.45 0.96 0.02
N CYS A 110 -4.03 -0.11 -0.52
CA CYS A 110 -3.27 -1.28 -0.96
C CYS A 110 -2.45 -1.04 -2.24
N GLY A 111 -2.95 -0.19 -3.14
CA GLY A 111 -2.30 0.10 -4.42
C GLY A 111 -0.96 0.80 -4.27
N VAL A 112 -0.78 1.57 -3.20
CA VAL A 112 0.47 2.30 -2.94
C VAL A 112 1.62 1.42 -2.45
N ASP A 113 1.36 0.19 -1.99
CA ASP A 113 2.38 -0.70 -1.46
C ASP A 113 3.46 -1.02 -2.50
N PHE A 114 3.08 -1.29 -3.75
CA PHE A 114 4.03 -1.59 -4.82
C PHE A 114 4.98 -0.43 -5.11
N ALA A 115 4.45 0.79 -5.16
CA ALA A 115 5.25 2.00 -5.37
C ALA A 115 6.17 2.27 -4.16
N ASN A 116 5.67 2.05 -2.95
CA ASN A 116 6.42 2.21 -1.72
C ASN A 116 7.59 1.21 -1.64
N GLU A 117 7.32 -0.07 -1.91
CA GLU A 117 8.33 -1.12 -1.87
C GLU A 117 9.40 -0.95 -2.95
N ALA A 118 9.04 -0.50 -4.13
CA ALA A 118 10.01 -0.18 -5.20
C ALA A 118 10.97 0.95 -4.79
N LEU A 119 10.51 1.91 -3.98
CA LEU A 119 11.35 3.00 -3.47
C LEU A 119 12.20 2.58 -2.28
N LEU A 120 11.62 1.85 -1.33
CA LEU A 120 12.29 1.49 -0.08
C LEU A 120 13.25 0.31 -0.24
N ARG A 121 12.96 -0.58 -1.18
CA ARG A 121 13.72 -1.83 -1.40
C ARG A 121 13.95 -2.08 -2.90
N PRO A 122 14.71 -1.20 -3.59
CA PRO A 122 14.91 -1.30 -5.04
C PRO A 122 15.57 -2.62 -5.47
N ASP A 123 16.38 -3.24 -4.59
CA ASP A 123 17.05 -4.51 -4.86
C ASP A 123 16.16 -5.74 -4.63
N TRP A 124 14.95 -5.53 -4.14
CA TRP A 124 14.01 -6.61 -3.85
C TRP A 124 12.83 -6.57 -4.81
N LYS A 125 12.37 -7.72 -5.23
CA LYS A 125 11.09 -7.88 -5.92
C LYS A 125 10.01 -8.07 -4.87
N PHE A 126 9.03 -7.20 -4.85
CA PHE A 126 7.84 -7.32 -4.02
C PHE A 126 6.71 -7.97 -4.81
N GLU A 127 6.04 -8.94 -4.20
CA GLU A 127 4.87 -9.63 -4.73
C GLU A 127 3.79 -9.73 -3.65
N ARG A 128 2.54 -9.59 -4.08
CA ARG A 128 1.36 -9.82 -3.27
C ARG A 128 0.24 -10.28 -4.19
N THR A 129 -0.37 -11.44 -3.91
CA THR A 129 -1.39 -12.03 -4.77
C THR A 129 -2.81 -11.88 -4.22
N GLN A 130 -2.94 -11.60 -2.92
CA GLN A 130 -4.23 -11.47 -2.25
C GLN A 130 -4.20 -10.41 -1.15
N THR A 131 -5.38 -9.90 -0.79
CA THR A 131 -5.52 -8.91 0.28
C THR A 131 -6.76 -9.13 1.14
N LEU A 132 -6.67 -8.76 2.42
CA LEU A 132 -7.81 -8.64 3.33
C LEU A 132 -8.88 -7.69 2.77
N MET A 133 -8.47 -6.66 2.03
CA MET A 133 -9.37 -5.70 1.38
C MET A 133 -10.30 -6.39 0.37
N GLN A 134 -9.79 -7.37 -0.37
CA GLN A 134 -10.54 -8.18 -1.33
C GLN A 134 -11.29 -9.35 -0.68
N GLY A 135 -11.16 -9.54 0.62
CA GLY A 135 -11.84 -10.61 1.35
C GLY A 135 -11.03 -11.88 1.53
N ALA A 136 -9.75 -11.90 1.18
CA ALA A 136 -8.86 -13.01 1.47
C ALA A 136 -8.60 -13.14 2.98
N PRO A 137 -8.17 -14.31 3.48
CA PRO A 137 -7.91 -14.52 4.90
C PRO A 137 -6.72 -13.74 5.43
N HIS A 138 -5.79 -13.32 4.58
CA HIS A 138 -4.63 -12.49 4.89
C HIS A 138 -4.12 -11.79 3.63
N CYS A 139 -3.24 -10.78 3.80
CA CYS A 139 -2.45 -10.26 2.69
C CYS A 139 -1.10 -10.98 2.69
N ASP A 140 -0.71 -11.53 1.56
CA ASP A 140 0.52 -12.31 1.38
C ASP A 140 1.66 -11.41 0.84
N PHE A 141 2.39 -10.76 1.72
CA PHE A 141 3.53 -9.93 1.35
C PHE A 141 4.77 -10.79 1.20
N ARG A 142 5.39 -10.77 0.02
CA ARG A 142 6.58 -11.56 -0.31
C ARG A 142 7.62 -10.70 -0.99
N TRP A 143 8.85 -10.81 -0.50
CA TRP A 143 10.02 -10.14 -1.06
C TRP A 143 11.07 -11.17 -1.44
N ARG A 144 11.67 -10.96 -2.61
CA ARG A 144 12.79 -11.76 -3.10
C ARG A 144 13.91 -10.84 -3.58
N LEU A 145 15.13 -11.10 -3.15
CA LEU A 145 16.30 -10.35 -3.61
C LEU A 145 16.45 -10.55 -5.13
N ARG A 146 16.58 -9.46 -5.87
CA ARG A 146 16.83 -9.50 -7.31
C ARG A 146 18.22 -10.08 -7.52
N ARG A 147 18.36 -11.06 -8.38
CA ARG A 147 19.68 -11.53 -8.81
C ARG A 147 20.33 -10.39 -9.60
N THR A 148 21.46 -9.88 -9.10
CA THR A 148 22.36 -9.09 -9.94
C THR A 148 22.95 -10.05 -10.95
N GLU A 149 22.50 -10.00 -12.20
CA GLU A 149 23.23 -10.68 -13.25
C GLU A 149 24.63 -10.04 -13.34
N PRO A 150 25.72 -10.83 -13.36
CA PRO A 150 27.02 -10.26 -13.61
C PRO A 150 26.98 -9.62 -15.00
N THR A 151 27.22 -8.34 -15.07
CA THR A 151 27.44 -7.60 -16.32
C THR A 151 28.61 -8.28 -17.04
N SER A 152 28.30 -8.92 -18.17
CA SER A 152 29.27 -9.49 -19.09
C SER A 152 30.12 -8.40 -19.73
#